data_1611e150350246e11fdac1957cca6b09
#
_entry.id   1611e150350246e11fdac1957cca6b09
#
_cell.length_a   1.000
_cell.length_b   1.000
_cell.length_c   1.000
_cell.angle_alpha   90.00
_cell.angle_beta   90.00
_cell.angle_gamma   90.00
#
_symmetry.space_group_name_H-M   'P 1'
#
loop_
_entity.id
_entity.type
_entity.pdbx_description
1 polymer ?
#
loop_
_entity_poly.entity_id
_entity_poly.type
_entity_poly.pdbx_seq_one_letter_code
_entity_poly.pdbx_strand_id
1 'polypeptide(L)'
;MKTLMQARSVSSVIAFAPVKVLPSLRIGSVSYLNAKPLIYGLENAADLDLRLDIPSRLLAGLREKRFDIALLPVIDFQRLENLCIVPSGGIGCDGPTLTVRIFSKKPIGQIQSIACDTDSHTSVALARVILSGHYGISPAFTDLVHGGGEVTDARLLIGDKVVCEEPQGFGHQLDLGHAWKKMTGLPFVFAIWTARKGVDLGDLPQRLEQARIDGLEHVNELIPRYAIPRGWPAGMALQYLTIYLKFEIGERQLQAIRLFHELAAKCGVILSPARPLEIYSK
;
A
#
# COMPACT_ATOMS: atom_id res chain seq x y z
N MET A 1 64.46 -35.64 -49.54
CA MET A 1 63.50 -36.09 -48.51
C MET A 1 63.15 -34.87 -47.65
N LYS A 2 61.95 -34.29 -47.81
CA LYS A 2 61.45 -33.16 -46.99
C LYS A 2 60.35 -33.71 -46.11
N THR A 3 60.58 -33.70 -44.79
CA THR A 3 59.63 -34.15 -43.82
C THR A 3 58.71 -32.94 -43.49
N LEU A 4 57.44 -33.04 -43.83
CA LEU A 4 56.38 -32.06 -43.42
C LEU A 4 55.99 -32.35 -41.96
N MET A 5 56.23 -31.37 -41.07
CA MET A 5 55.60 -31.31 -39.74
C MET A 5 54.17 -30.76 -39.87
N GLN A 6 53.16 -31.58 -39.55
CA GLN A 6 51.78 -31.14 -39.38
C GLN A 6 51.61 -30.49 -38.01
N ALA A 7 51.30 -29.22 -37.99
CA ALA A 7 50.83 -28.49 -36.79
C ALA A 7 49.38 -28.88 -36.49
N ARG A 8 49.14 -29.52 -35.34
CA ARG A 8 47.77 -29.73 -34.81
C ARG A 8 47.32 -28.48 -34.10
N SER A 9 46.34 -27.79 -34.68
CA SER A 9 45.58 -26.72 -34.02
C SER A 9 44.62 -27.34 -33.00
N VAL A 10 44.82 -27.05 -31.73
CA VAL A 10 43.88 -27.40 -30.65
C VAL A 10 43.02 -26.16 -30.40
N SER A 11 41.87 -26.10 -31.04
CA SER A 11 40.82 -25.10 -30.70
C SER A 11 40.08 -25.57 -29.45
N SER A 12 40.44 -25.01 -28.29
CA SER A 12 39.67 -25.18 -27.07
C SER A 12 38.41 -24.30 -27.15
N VAL A 13 37.27 -24.89 -27.45
CA VAL A 13 35.97 -24.26 -27.35
C VAL A 13 35.63 -24.15 -25.86
N ILE A 14 35.72 -22.94 -25.31
CA ILE A 14 35.21 -22.64 -23.94
C ILE A 14 33.70 -22.71 -24.02
N ALA A 15 33.10 -23.80 -23.57
CA ALA A 15 31.65 -23.90 -23.41
C ALA A 15 31.26 -23.06 -22.19
N PHE A 16 30.64 -21.89 -22.44
CA PHE A 16 29.96 -21.14 -21.39
C PHE A 16 28.77 -21.97 -20.93
N ALA A 17 28.74 -22.32 -19.64
CA ALA A 17 27.55 -22.90 -19.03
C ALA A 17 26.35 -21.92 -19.22
N PRO A 18 25.13 -22.42 -19.53
CA PRO A 18 23.97 -21.54 -19.66
C PRO A 18 23.78 -20.80 -18.37
N VAL A 19 23.77 -19.47 -18.44
CA VAL A 19 23.38 -18.60 -17.32
C VAL A 19 21.95 -19.00 -16.95
N LYS A 20 21.75 -19.56 -15.77
CA LYS A 20 20.44 -19.90 -15.25
C LYS A 20 19.71 -18.58 -15.00
N VAL A 21 18.91 -18.15 -15.97
CA VAL A 21 18.02 -17.01 -15.79
C VAL A 21 17.03 -17.39 -14.68
N LEU A 22 17.24 -16.85 -13.49
CA LEU A 22 16.27 -17.01 -12.41
C LEU A 22 14.96 -16.36 -12.87
N PRO A 23 13.80 -16.99 -12.62
CA PRO A 23 12.53 -16.36 -12.97
C PRO A 23 12.43 -15.03 -12.24
N SER A 24 12.10 -13.96 -12.98
CA SER A 24 11.94 -12.64 -12.41
C SER A 24 10.84 -12.64 -11.35
N LEU A 25 11.13 -12.03 -10.17
CA LEU A 25 10.12 -11.85 -9.14
C LEU A 25 9.04 -10.87 -9.61
N ARG A 26 7.79 -11.26 -9.44
CA ARG A 26 6.61 -10.49 -9.89
C ARG A 26 6.09 -9.67 -8.73
N ILE A 27 6.16 -8.34 -8.89
CA ILE A 27 5.83 -7.36 -7.86
C ILE A 27 4.57 -6.62 -8.27
N GLY A 28 3.58 -6.58 -7.38
CA GLY A 28 2.38 -5.75 -7.55
C GLY A 28 2.45 -4.49 -6.70
N SER A 29 2.14 -3.32 -7.27
CA SER A 29 2.01 -2.07 -6.52
C SER A 29 0.83 -1.25 -7.05
N VAL A 30 0.38 -0.27 -6.25
CA VAL A 30 -0.62 0.69 -6.71
C VAL A 30 0.04 1.82 -7.50
N SER A 31 -0.74 2.46 -8.39
CA SER A 31 -0.25 3.57 -9.22
C SER A 31 -0.28 4.93 -8.53
N TYR A 32 -0.84 5.03 -7.32
CA TYR A 32 -1.03 6.28 -6.59
C TYR A 32 0.27 6.96 -6.18
N LEU A 33 0.20 8.28 -5.94
CA LEU A 33 1.36 9.10 -5.54
C LEU A 33 2.05 8.56 -4.29
N ASN A 34 1.28 8.09 -3.29
CA ASN A 34 1.80 7.58 -2.03
C ASN A 34 2.63 6.29 -2.13
N ALA A 35 2.52 5.55 -3.24
CA ALA A 35 3.34 4.36 -3.46
C ALA A 35 4.66 4.66 -4.20
N LYS A 36 4.78 5.83 -4.81
CA LYS A 36 5.94 6.14 -5.68
C LYS A 36 7.30 6.10 -4.97
N PRO A 37 7.43 6.57 -3.72
CA PRO A 37 8.67 6.39 -2.98
C PRO A 37 9.05 4.92 -2.74
N LEU A 38 8.06 4.02 -2.55
CA LEU A 38 8.31 2.61 -2.24
C LEU A 38 8.76 1.76 -3.43
N ILE A 39 8.65 2.28 -4.64
CA ILE A 39 9.00 1.58 -5.88
C ILE A 39 10.06 2.33 -6.71
N TYR A 40 10.69 3.35 -6.15
CA TYR A 40 11.68 4.15 -6.84
C TYR A 40 12.86 3.28 -7.33
N GLY A 41 13.18 3.40 -8.63
CA GLY A 41 14.26 2.64 -9.26
C GLY A 41 13.93 1.17 -9.60
N LEU A 42 12.87 0.58 -9.02
CA LEU A 42 12.51 -0.82 -9.30
C LEU A 42 11.93 -1.02 -10.71
N GLU A 43 11.37 0.03 -11.30
CA GLU A 43 10.82 0.01 -12.66
C GLU A 43 11.86 -0.34 -13.73
N ASN A 44 13.15 -0.11 -13.45
CA ASN A 44 14.26 -0.32 -14.38
C ASN A 44 15.07 -1.60 -14.10
N ALA A 45 14.67 -2.39 -13.11
CA ALA A 45 15.38 -3.61 -12.72
C ALA A 45 15.02 -4.76 -13.65
N ALA A 46 15.97 -5.22 -14.46
CA ALA A 46 15.75 -6.25 -15.49
C ALA A 46 15.36 -7.63 -14.94
N ASP A 47 15.61 -7.88 -13.68
CA ASP A 47 15.31 -9.11 -12.96
C ASP A 47 14.00 -9.05 -12.14
N LEU A 48 13.25 -7.94 -12.22
CA LEU A 48 11.97 -7.73 -11.56
C LEU A 48 10.86 -7.47 -12.59
N ASP A 49 9.67 -8.02 -12.34
CA ASP A 49 8.45 -7.72 -13.12
C ASP A 49 7.51 -6.88 -12.22
N LEU A 50 7.74 -5.56 -12.21
CA LEU A 50 6.89 -4.63 -11.46
C LEU A 50 5.66 -4.23 -12.28
N ARG A 51 4.48 -4.52 -11.75
CA ARG A 51 3.20 -4.15 -12.35
C ARG A 51 2.39 -3.27 -11.41
N LEU A 52 1.82 -2.20 -11.97
CA LEU A 52 0.94 -1.28 -11.26
C LEU A 52 -0.52 -1.65 -11.53
N ASP A 53 -1.31 -1.79 -10.46
CA ASP A 53 -2.72 -2.17 -10.57
C ASP A 53 -3.54 -1.49 -9.44
N ILE A 54 -4.85 -1.71 -9.43
CA ILE A 54 -5.74 -1.25 -8.36
C ILE A 54 -5.69 -2.24 -7.17
N PRO A 55 -5.96 -1.78 -5.94
CA PRO A 55 -5.82 -2.61 -4.72
C PRO A 55 -6.54 -3.96 -4.78
N SER A 56 -7.76 -3.99 -5.29
CA SER A 56 -8.54 -5.24 -5.40
C SER A 56 -7.90 -6.28 -6.32
N ARG A 57 -7.23 -5.84 -7.39
CA ARG A 57 -6.52 -6.73 -8.32
C ARG A 57 -5.18 -7.22 -7.75
N LEU A 58 -4.55 -6.46 -6.85
CA LEU A 58 -3.34 -6.90 -6.16
C LEU A 58 -3.63 -8.13 -5.29
N LEU A 59 -4.71 -8.12 -4.51
CA LEU A 59 -5.12 -9.29 -3.71
C LEU A 59 -5.44 -10.50 -4.60
N ALA A 60 -6.21 -10.28 -5.68
CA ALA A 60 -6.51 -11.34 -6.66
C ALA A 60 -5.23 -11.87 -7.31
N GLY A 61 -4.27 -11.00 -7.64
CA GLY A 61 -2.99 -11.37 -8.22
C GLY A 61 -2.13 -12.24 -7.31
N LEU A 62 -2.11 -11.99 -6.00
CA LEU A 62 -1.46 -12.88 -5.02
C LEU A 62 -2.18 -14.23 -4.93
N ARG A 63 -3.52 -14.25 -4.88
CA ARG A 63 -4.33 -15.47 -4.85
C ARG A 63 -4.09 -16.36 -6.07
N GLU A 64 -4.06 -15.77 -7.25
CA GLU A 64 -3.88 -16.44 -8.54
C GLU A 64 -2.39 -16.70 -8.87
N LYS A 65 -1.50 -16.36 -7.96
CA LYS A 65 -0.05 -16.52 -8.15
C LYS A 65 0.50 -15.71 -9.33
N ARG A 66 -0.15 -14.59 -9.71
CA ARG A 66 0.36 -13.63 -10.68
C ARG A 66 1.41 -12.71 -10.09
N PHE A 67 1.36 -12.49 -8.77
CA PHE A 67 2.37 -11.79 -7.98
C PHE A 67 3.00 -12.72 -6.95
N ASP A 68 4.26 -12.50 -6.67
CA ASP A 68 5.01 -13.14 -5.60
C ASP A 68 4.95 -12.31 -4.32
N ILE A 69 4.94 -10.98 -4.49
CA ILE A 69 4.77 -9.96 -3.46
C ILE A 69 3.94 -8.81 -4.01
N ALA A 70 3.16 -8.14 -3.14
CA ALA A 70 2.41 -6.94 -3.50
C ALA A 70 2.34 -5.93 -2.35
N LEU A 71 2.26 -4.64 -2.69
CA LEU A 71 1.92 -3.57 -1.73
C LEU A 71 0.41 -3.61 -1.47
N LEU A 72 0.02 -4.35 -0.45
CA LEU A 72 -1.37 -4.73 -0.21
C LEU A 72 -2.01 -3.84 0.87
N PRO A 73 -3.30 -3.45 0.71
CA PRO A 73 -4.06 -2.87 1.82
C PRO A 73 -3.98 -3.76 3.05
N VAL A 74 -3.65 -3.20 4.21
CA VAL A 74 -3.31 -3.99 5.40
C VAL A 74 -4.48 -4.88 5.87
N ILE A 75 -5.72 -4.46 5.64
CA ILE A 75 -6.91 -5.26 5.98
C ILE A 75 -7.02 -6.51 5.08
N ASP A 76 -6.52 -6.46 3.86
CA ASP A 76 -6.60 -7.56 2.90
C ASP A 76 -5.66 -8.73 3.26
N PHE A 77 -4.66 -8.50 4.13
CA PHE A 77 -3.89 -9.56 4.75
C PHE A 77 -4.81 -10.58 5.46
N GLN A 78 -5.90 -10.12 6.05
CA GLN A 78 -6.86 -10.99 6.75
C GLN A 78 -7.78 -11.78 5.80
N ARG A 79 -7.89 -11.39 4.52
CA ARG A 79 -8.81 -11.97 3.53
C ARG A 79 -8.21 -13.12 2.71
N LEU A 80 -6.91 -13.30 2.77
CA LEU A 80 -6.20 -14.37 2.04
C LEU A 80 -5.23 -15.09 2.95
N GLU A 81 -5.35 -16.41 3.03
CA GLU A 81 -4.41 -17.26 3.77
C GLU A 81 -3.06 -17.37 3.06
N ASN A 82 -2.08 -17.93 3.76
CA ASN A 82 -0.73 -18.18 3.24
C ASN A 82 0.01 -16.92 2.78
N LEU A 83 -0.19 -15.82 3.52
CA LEU A 83 0.54 -14.57 3.35
C LEU A 83 1.49 -14.32 4.53
N CYS A 84 2.59 -13.63 4.24
CA CYS A 84 3.50 -13.06 5.25
C CYS A 84 3.81 -11.60 4.92
N ILE A 85 4.03 -10.80 5.96
CA ILE A 85 4.40 -9.39 5.84
C ILE A 85 5.91 -9.29 5.62
N VAL A 86 6.30 -8.46 4.66
CA VAL A 86 7.69 -8.07 4.41
C VAL A 86 7.85 -6.63 4.92
N PRO A 87 8.50 -6.39 6.07
CA PRO A 87 8.53 -5.08 6.72
C PRO A 87 9.56 -4.11 6.10
N SER A 88 9.69 -4.13 4.77
CA SER A 88 10.61 -3.29 3.99
C SER A 88 9.92 -2.03 3.47
N GLY A 89 9.07 -1.43 4.29
CA GLY A 89 8.31 -0.24 3.96
C GLY A 89 6.82 -0.49 3.77
N GLY A 90 6.06 0.58 3.84
CA GLY A 90 4.61 0.60 3.68
C GLY A 90 4.08 2.03 3.61
N ILE A 91 2.78 2.19 3.50
CA ILE A 91 2.10 3.49 3.49
C ILE A 91 1.40 3.66 4.84
N GLY A 92 1.88 4.59 5.64
CA GLY A 92 1.33 4.87 6.97
C GLY A 92 1.31 6.35 7.31
N CYS A 93 0.87 6.67 8.54
CA CYS A 93 0.93 8.00 9.14
C CYS A 93 1.12 7.88 10.66
N ASP A 94 1.57 8.96 11.31
CA ASP A 94 1.63 9.05 12.78
C ASP A 94 0.91 10.32 13.25
N GLY A 95 -0.37 10.41 12.96
CA GLY A 95 -1.24 11.56 13.15
C GLY A 95 -2.06 11.81 11.88
N PRO A 96 -2.27 13.09 11.47
CA PRO A 96 -3.02 13.40 10.26
C PRO A 96 -2.43 12.73 9.03
N THR A 97 -3.32 12.24 8.15
CA THR A 97 -2.93 11.62 6.87
C THR A 97 -3.16 12.51 5.66
N LEU A 98 -3.89 13.62 5.81
CA LEU A 98 -4.31 14.56 4.77
C LEU A 98 -5.34 13.97 3.79
N THR A 99 -5.14 12.77 3.30
CA THR A 99 -5.84 12.19 2.13
C THR A 99 -6.80 11.07 2.47
N VAL A 100 -7.13 10.82 3.73
CA VAL A 100 -8.14 9.85 4.13
C VAL A 100 -9.10 10.52 5.10
N ARG A 101 -10.23 11.03 4.57
CA ARG A 101 -11.14 11.89 5.34
C ARG A 101 -12.61 11.52 5.18
N ILE A 102 -13.33 11.64 6.28
CA ILE A 102 -14.79 11.71 6.27
C ILE A 102 -15.19 13.19 6.21
N PHE A 103 -15.98 13.53 5.20
CA PHE A 103 -16.68 14.80 5.08
C PHE A 103 -18.14 14.59 5.47
N SER A 104 -18.70 15.41 6.38
CA SER A 104 -20.03 15.20 6.91
C SER A 104 -20.84 16.50 6.96
N LYS A 105 -22.13 16.38 6.65
CA LYS A 105 -23.14 17.46 6.80
C LYS A 105 -23.55 17.65 8.27
N LYS A 106 -23.31 16.65 9.10
CA LYS A 106 -23.66 16.59 10.53
C LYS A 106 -22.41 16.44 11.39
N PRO A 107 -22.46 16.76 12.69
CA PRO A 107 -21.41 16.36 13.64
C PRO A 107 -21.10 14.87 13.52
N ILE A 108 -19.82 14.49 13.60
CA ILE A 108 -19.38 13.11 13.31
C ILE A 108 -20.11 12.05 14.12
N GLY A 109 -20.39 12.31 15.40
CA GLY A 109 -21.16 11.40 16.26
C GLY A 109 -22.65 11.26 15.92
N GLN A 110 -23.16 11.99 14.91
CA GLN A 110 -24.57 11.96 14.50
C GLN A 110 -24.78 11.42 13.08
N ILE A 111 -23.72 10.91 12.45
CA ILE A 111 -23.77 10.31 11.11
C ILE A 111 -24.59 9.03 11.15
N GLN A 112 -25.58 8.91 10.26
CA GLN A 112 -26.42 7.71 10.10
C GLN A 112 -26.13 6.97 8.78
N SER A 113 -25.59 7.68 7.78
CA SER A 113 -25.22 7.09 6.49
C SER A 113 -23.95 7.70 5.94
N ILE A 114 -23.10 6.87 5.32
CA ILE A 114 -21.83 7.28 4.74
C ILE A 114 -21.60 6.57 3.41
N ALA A 115 -21.37 7.35 2.35
CA ALA A 115 -20.93 6.84 1.05
C ALA A 115 -19.40 6.75 1.02
N CYS A 116 -18.87 5.59 0.70
CA CYS A 116 -17.45 5.30 0.79
C CYS A 116 -16.79 5.12 -0.57
N ASP A 117 -15.66 5.78 -0.76
CA ASP A 117 -14.75 5.46 -1.85
C ASP A 117 -14.21 4.04 -1.65
N THR A 118 -14.54 3.15 -2.58
CA THR A 118 -14.20 1.73 -2.51
C THR A 118 -12.79 1.40 -2.98
N ASP A 119 -12.04 2.38 -3.46
CA ASP A 119 -10.65 2.19 -3.88
C ASP A 119 -9.71 1.83 -2.70
N SER A 120 -10.15 1.99 -1.44
CA SER A 120 -9.37 1.61 -0.26
C SER A 120 -10.17 0.78 0.76
N HIS A 121 -10.01 -0.52 0.71
CA HIS A 121 -10.59 -1.44 1.70
C HIS A 121 -10.16 -1.11 3.15
N THR A 122 -8.89 -0.73 3.35
CA THR A 122 -8.37 -0.37 4.66
C THR A 122 -9.04 0.90 5.22
N SER A 123 -9.27 1.93 4.38
CA SER A 123 -9.88 3.17 4.85
C SER A 123 -11.34 2.98 5.25
N VAL A 124 -12.10 2.15 4.53
CA VAL A 124 -13.48 1.79 4.89
C VAL A 124 -13.51 1.02 6.22
N ALA A 125 -12.61 0.05 6.39
CA ALA A 125 -12.48 -0.70 7.64
C ALA A 125 -12.10 0.21 8.82
N LEU A 126 -11.14 1.14 8.60
CA LEU A 126 -10.70 2.10 9.61
C LEU A 126 -11.84 3.04 10.02
N ALA A 127 -12.63 3.53 9.06
CA ALA A 127 -13.81 4.35 9.35
C ALA A 127 -14.80 3.62 10.25
N ARG A 128 -15.10 2.33 9.98
CA ARG A 128 -15.97 1.50 10.83
C ARG A 128 -15.40 1.36 12.25
N VAL A 129 -14.11 1.06 12.38
CA VAL A 129 -13.43 0.92 13.67
C VAL A 129 -13.49 2.23 14.48
N ILE A 130 -13.19 3.36 13.86
CA ILE A 130 -13.18 4.67 14.54
C ILE A 130 -14.61 5.10 14.91
N LEU A 131 -15.56 5.01 13.99
CA LEU A 131 -16.96 5.43 14.25
C LEU A 131 -17.60 4.58 15.34
N SER A 132 -17.37 3.28 15.35
CA SER A 132 -17.86 2.38 16.40
C SER A 132 -17.08 2.56 17.72
N GLY A 133 -15.75 2.51 17.69
CA GLY A 133 -14.92 2.47 18.91
C GLY A 133 -14.74 3.82 19.60
N HIS A 134 -14.69 4.93 18.84
CA HIS A 134 -14.45 6.27 19.41
C HIS A 134 -15.72 7.14 19.50
N TYR A 135 -16.62 7.00 18.52
CA TYR A 135 -17.85 7.79 18.47
C TYR A 135 -19.10 7.02 18.94
N GLY A 136 -19.02 5.70 19.13
CA GLY A 136 -20.12 4.86 19.59
C GLY A 136 -21.27 4.75 18.58
N ILE A 137 -21.01 4.97 17.27
CA ILE A 137 -22.03 4.94 16.21
C ILE A 137 -21.71 3.87 15.17
N SER A 138 -22.78 3.37 14.51
CA SER A 138 -22.66 2.36 13.44
C SER A 138 -23.54 2.77 12.25
N PRO A 139 -23.11 3.79 11.46
CA PRO A 139 -23.88 4.26 10.32
C PRO A 139 -23.99 3.19 9.23
N ALA A 140 -24.99 3.34 8.34
CA ALA A 140 -25.06 2.56 7.12
C ALA A 140 -23.94 2.96 6.15
N PHE A 141 -23.18 1.99 5.67
CA PHE A 141 -22.10 2.19 4.68
C PHE A 141 -22.60 1.77 3.31
N THR A 142 -22.46 2.65 2.33
CA THR A 142 -22.77 2.41 0.92
C THR A 142 -21.56 2.75 0.05
N ASP A 143 -21.51 2.19 -1.15
CA ASP A 143 -20.46 2.53 -2.11
C ASP A 143 -20.73 3.91 -2.71
N LEU A 144 -19.67 4.72 -2.85
CA LEU A 144 -19.76 6.02 -3.50
C LEU A 144 -19.89 5.81 -5.02
N VAL A 145 -21.09 6.05 -5.54
CA VAL A 145 -21.37 6.00 -6.99
C VAL A 145 -21.08 7.37 -7.60
N HIS A 146 -20.16 7.42 -8.58
CA HIS A 146 -19.86 8.65 -9.31
C HIS A 146 -21.06 9.09 -10.13
N GLY A 147 -21.53 10.33 -9.91
CA GLY A 147 -22.69 10.89 -10.60
C GLY A 147 -24.06 10.50 -10.05
N GLY A 148 -24.14 9.68 -9.00
CA GLY A 148 -25.39 9.29 -8.36
C GLY A 148 -25.78 10.23 -7.22
N GLY A 149 -27.03 10.70 -7.21
CA GLY A 149 -27.59 11.61 -6.21
C GLY A 149 -27.94 10.97 -4.87
N GLU A 150 -27.16 10.01 -4.37
CA GLU A 150 -27.42 9.38 -3.09
C GLU A 150 -27.21 10.40 -1.95
N VAL A 151 -28.28 10.73 -1.25
CA VAL A 151 -28.28 11.73 -0.17
C VAL A 151 -27.80 11.03 1.12
N THR A 152 -26.48 10.89 1.27
CA THR A 152 -25.88 10.41 2.53
C THR A 152 -25.51 11.59 3.44
N ASP A 153 -25.43 11.32 4.76
CA ASP A 153 -24.98 12.31 5.75
C ASP A 153 -23.49 12.64 5.57
N ALA A 154 -22.70 11.66 5.12
CA ALA A 154 -21.26 11.80 4.99
C ALA A 154 -20.70 11.08 3.76
N ARG A 155 -19.46 11.44 3.41
CA ARG A 155 -18.64 10.76 2.39
C ARG A 155 -17.26 10.47 2.95
N LEU A 156 -16.77 9.23 2.74
CA LEU A 156 -15.37 8.89 2.93
C LEU A 156 -14.65 9.01 1.59
N LEU A 157 -13.69 9.90 1.50
CA LEU A 157 -12.84 10.10 0.32
C LEU A 157 -11.39 9.76 0.63
N ILE A 158 -10.67 9.33 -0.42
CA ILE A 158 -9.25 8.99 -0.34
C ILE A 158 -8.43 9.60 -1.48
N GLY A 159 -7.11 9.75 -1.23
CA GLY A 159 -6.13 10.12 -2.23
C GLY A 159 -6.39 11.46 -2.90
N ASP A 160 -6.24 11.49 -4.21
CA ASP A 160 -6.35 12.69 -5.04
C ASP A 160 -7.73 13.37 -4.92
N LYS A 161 -8.80 12.60 -4.70
CA LYS A 161 -10.17 13.09 -4.52
C LYS A 161 -10.33 14.04 -3.31
N VAL A 162 -9.51 13.86 -2.26
CA VAL A 162 -9.51 14.77 -1.09
C VAL A 162 -8.83 16.10 -1.40
N VAL A 163 -7.80 16.07 -2.26
CA VAL A 163 -6.96 17.25 -2.55
C VAL A 163 -7.51 18.06 -3.72
N CYS A 164 -8.00 17.37 -4.77
CA CYS A 164 -8.39 18.00 -6.03
C CYS A 164 -9.90 18.23 -6.14
N GLU A 165 -10.71 17.53 -5.35
CA GLU A 165 -12.17 17.52 -5.46
C GLU A 165 -12.85 17.76 -4.10
N GLU A 166 -12.35 18.71 -3.29
CA GLU A 166 -12.93 18.95 -1.96
C GLU A 166 -14.45 19.12 -2.05
N PRO A 167 -15.23 18.22 -1.41
CA PRO A 167 -16.67 18.20 -1.59
C PRO A 167 -17.32 19.42 -0.93
N GLN A 168 -18.16 20.13 -1.69
CA GLN A 168 -18.92 21.27 -1.21
C GLN A 168 -20.11 20.83 -0.34
N GLY A 169 -20.50 21.70 0.61
CA GLY A 169 -21.70 21.49 1.44
C GLY A 169 -21.52 20.56 2.65
N PHE A 170 -20.27 20.25 3.03
CA PHE A 170 -19.94 19.50 4.24
C PHE A 170 -19.30 20.41 5.29
N GLY A 171 -20.01 20.64 6.41
CA GLY A 171 -19.55 21.52 7.48
C GLY A 171 -18.60 20.86 8.50
N HIS A 172 -18.43 19.54 8.44
CA HIS A 172 -17.61 18.79 9.36
C HIS A 172 -16.64 17.86 8.61
N GLN A 173 -15.44 17.70 9.17
CA GLN A 173 -14.42 16.81 8.60
C GLN A 173 -13.76 15.99 9.69
N LEU A 174 -13.35 14.76 9.36
CA LEU A 174 -12.58 13.88 10.22
C LEU A 174 -11.44 13.23 9.43
N ASP A 175 -10.20 13.55 9.77
CA ASP A 175 -9.03 12.84 9.28
C ASP A 175 -8.87 11.52 10.06
N LEU A 176 -8.90 10.40 9.34
CA LEU A 176 -8.91 9.08 9.98
C LEU A 176 -7.57 8.71 10.63
N GLY A 177 -6.45 9.18 10.08
CA GLY A 177 -5.14 8.97 10.70
C GLY A 177 -5.03 9.71 12.03
N HIS A 178 -5.48 10.98 12.07
CA HIS A 178 -5.53 11.76 13.30
C HIS A 178 -6.46 11.12 14.35
N ALA A 179 -7.65 10.69 13.94
CA ALA A 179 -8.62 10.05 14.84
C ALA A 179 -8.09 8.73 15.41
N TRP A 180 -7.42 7.91 14.58
CA TRP A 180 -6.76 6.68 15.04
C TRP A 180 -5.67 6.98 16.07
N LYS A 181 -4.79 7.94 15.77
CA LYS A 181 -3.72 8.36 16.69
C LYS A 181 -4.28 8.82 18.02
N LYS A 182 -5.36 9.61 18.01
CA LYS A 182 -6.04 10.08 19.22
C LYS A 182 -6.65 8.93 20.02
N MET A 183 -7.22 7.94 19.34
CA MET A 183 -7.88 6.79 19.98
C MET A 183 -6.89 5.81 20.60
N THR A 184 -5.74 5.57 19.93
CA THR A 184 -4.85 4.44 20.27
C THR A 184 -3.45 4.85 20.72
N GLY A 185 -3.01 6.07 20.43
CA GLY A 185 -1.61 6.51 20.64
C GLY A 185 -0.62 5.94 19.63
N LEU A 186 -1.06 5.05 18.71
CA LEU A 186 -0.22 4.36 17.74
C LEU A 186 -0.25 5.05 16.35
N PRO A 187 0.79 4.83 15.52
CA PRO A 187 0.72 5.15 14.09
C PRO A 187 -0.36 4.30 13.41
N PHE A 188 -0.70 4.63 12.15
CA PHE A 188 -1.56 3.80 11.32
C PHE A 188 -0.84 3.36 10.05
N VAL A 189 -1.13 2.14 9.57
CA VAL A 189 -0.60 1.59 8.32
C VAL A 189 -1.75 1.26 7.40
N PHE A 190 -1.76 1.89 6.21
CA PHE A 190 -2.80 1.67 5.19
C PHE A 190 -2.47 0.51 4.26
N ALA A 191 -1.21 0.41 3.85
CA ALA A 191 -0.71 -0.65 2.98
C ALA A 191 0.71 -1.07 3.37
N ILE A 192 1.04 -2.35 3.12
CA ILE A 192 2.32 -2.93 3.47
C ILE A 192 2.72 -3.99 2.45
N TRP A 193 4.01 -4.17 2.22
CA TRP A 193 4.50 -5.26 1.39
C TRP A 193 4.11 -6.61 1.98
N THR A 194 3.45 -7.42 1.18
CA THR A 194 2.90 -8.72 1.58
C THR A 194 3.23 -9.76 0.52
N ALA A 195 3.87 -10.84 0.92
CA ALA A 195 4.27 -11.93 0.03
C ALA A 195 3.46 -13.20 0.30
N ARG A 196 3.43 -14.10 -0.67
CA ARG A 196 2.95 -15.47 -0.46
C ARG A 196 3.99 -16.26 0.34
N LYS A 197 3.55 -17.02 1.31
CA LYS A 197 4.43 -17.93 2.06
C LYS A 197 5.12 -18.93 1.14
N GLY A 198 6.34 -19.27 1.47
CA GLY A 198 7.14 -20.24 0.73
C GLY A 198 7.75 -19.71 -0.58
N VAL A 199 7.55 -18.43 -0.91
CA VAL A 199 8.28 -17.78 -1.99
C VAL A 199 9.63 -17.30 -1.48
N ASP A 200 10.71 -17.70 -2.14
CA ASP A 200 12.03 -17.13 -1.88
C ASP A 200 12.14 -15.77 -2.57
N LEU A 201 12.23 -14.73 -1.77
CA LEU A 201 12.35 -13.34 -2.25
C LEU A 201 13.81 -12.91 -2.48
N GLY A 202 14.79 -13.77 -2.15
CA GLY A 202 16.21 -13.45 -2.31
C GLY A 202 16.63 -12.18 -1.57
N ASP A 203 17.15 -11.20 -2.28
CA ASP A 203 17.55 -9.88 -1.79
C ASP A 203 16.44 -8.80 -1.94
N LEU A 204 15.28 -9.18 -2.46
CA LEU A 204 14.19 -8.23 -2.71
C LEU A 204 13.77 -7.42 -1.48
N PRO A 205 13.71 -7.97 -0.25
CA PRO A 205 13.38 -7.16 0.94
C PRO A 205 14.36 -5.99 1.13
N GLN A 206 15.64 -6.19 0.93
CA GLN A 206 16.66 -5.14 1.02
C GLN A 206 16.51 -4.11 -0.11
N ARG A 207 16.19 -4.56 -1.32
CA ARG A 207 15.95 -3.68 -2.47
C ARG A 207 14.70 -2.83 -2.31
N LEU A 208 13.64 -3.37 -1.72
CA LEU A 208 12.43 -2.60 -1.37
C LEU A 208 12.72 -1.52 -0.32
N GLU A 209 13.53 -1.87 0.68
CA GLU A 209 13.96 -0.90 1.68
C GLU A 209 14.84 0.21 1.07
N GLN A 210 15.76 -0.15 0.19
CA GLN A 210 16.59 0.83 -0.52
C GLN A 210 15.74 1.72 -1.43
N ALA A 211 14.80 1.15 -2.18
CA ALA A 211 13.86 1.92 -3.01
C ALA A 211 13.07 2.96 -2.19
N ARG A 212 12.65 2.59 -0.96
CA ARG A 212 11.98 3.51 -0.03
C ARG A 212 12.90 4.67 0.37
N ILE A 213 14.14 4.39 0.72
CA ILE A 213 15.15 5.40 1.11
C ILE A 213 15.41 6.34 -0.06
N ASP A 214 15.79 5.79 -1.21
CA ASP A 214 16.09 6.56 -2.41
C ASP A 214 14.89 7.38 -2.88
N GLY A 215 13.69 6.80 -2.82
CA GLY A 215 12.45 7.47 -3.22
C GLY A 215 12.11 8.69 -2.35
N LEU A 216 12.47 8.66 -1.06
CA LEU A 216 12.30 9.80 -0.16
C LEU A 216 13.39 10.86 -0.38
N GLU A 217 14.61 10.47 -0.71
CA GLU A 217 15.68 11.40 -1.07
C GLU A 217 15.38 12.11 -2.41
N HIS A 218 14.70 11.43 -3.34
CA HIS A 218 14.36 11.95 -4.68
C HIS A 218 12.90 12.42 -4.80
N VAL A 219 12.25 12.79 -3.70
CA VAL A 219 10.85 13.22 -3.71
C VAL A 219 10.59 14.40 -4.65
N ASN A 220 11.59 15.28 -4.82
CA ASN A 220 11.52 16.43 -5.74
C ASN A 220 11.46 16.03 -7.22
N GLU A 221 11.89 14.83 -7.58
CA GLU A 221 11.73 14.24 -8.93
C GLU A 221 10.35 13.58 -9.08
N LEU A 222 9.83 12.98 -8.01
CA LEU A 222 8.53 12.32 -8.02
C LEU A 222 7.36 13.30 -8.18
N ILE A 223 7.46 14.50 -7.56
CA ILE A 223 6.39 15.50 -7.58
C ILE A 223 6.04 15.95 -9.00
N PRO A 224 6.96 16.48 -9.83
CA PRO A 224 6.64 16.91 -11.18
C PRO A 224 6.19 15.75 -12.08
N ARG A 225 6.70 14.55 -11.83
CA ARG A 225 6.36 13.37 -12.64
C ARG A 225 4.99 12.78 -12.32
N TYR A 226 4.58 12.77 -11.06
CA TYR A 226 3.41 12.01 -10.61
C TYR A 226 2.34 12.83 -9.89
N ALA A 227 2.67 13.94 -9.25
CA ALA A 227 1.70 14.76 -8.51
C ALA A 227 1.10 15.86 -9.40
N ILE A 228 1.93 16.67 -10.05
CA ILE A 228 1.48 17.79 -10.90
C ILE A 228 0.50 17.35 -11.98
N PRO A 229 0.74 16.25 -12.74
CA PRO A 229 -0.20 15.80 -13.76
C PRO A 229 -1.57 15.34 -13.21
N ARG A 230 -1.66 15.09 -11.91
CA ARG A 230 -2.90 14.75 -11.20
C ARG A 230 -3.60 15.93 -10.53
N GLY A 231 -3.11 17.14 -10.77
CA GLY A 231 -3.68 18.37 -10.22
C GLY A 231 -3.23 18.71 -8.78
N TRP A 232 -2.22 18.02 -8.24
CA TRP A 232 -1.71 18.36 -6.91
C TRP A 232 -0.90 19.65 -6.92
N PRO A 233 -1.13 20.59 -5.97
CA PRO A 233 -0.19 21.66 -5.70
C PRO A 233 1.15 21.08 -5.24
N ALA A 234 2.27 21.53 -5.86
CA ALA A 234 3.60 20.96 -5.59
C ALA A 234 3.99 20.99 -4.10
N GLY A 235 3.74 22.12 -3.41
CA GLY A 235 4.03 22.25 -1.98
C GLY A 235 3.21 21.30 -1.11
N MET A 236 1.96 21.04 -1.47
CA MET A 236 1.11 20.09 -0.75
C MET A 236 1.57 18.64 -1.00
N ALA A 237 1.94 18.31 -2.23
CA ALA A 237 2.49 16.99 -2.56
C ALA A 237 3.80 16.71 -1.80
N LEU A 238 4.67 17.72 -1.67
CA LEU A 238 5.90 17.63 -0.87
C LEU A 238 5.57 17.35 0.61
N GLN A 239 4.69 18.16 1.21
CA GLN A 239 4.27 17.95 2.61
C GLN A 239 3.62 16.57 2.80
N TYR A 240 2.80 16.13 1.84
CA TYR A 240 2.15 14.83 1.89
C TYR A 240 3.16 13.70 1.97
N LEU A 241 4.16 13.68 1.07
CA LEU A 241 5.15 12.61 1.01
C LEU A 241 6.19 12.66 2.13
N THR A 242 6.47 13.86 2.72
CA THR A 242 7.58 14.02 3.68
C THR A 242 7.12 14.24 5.13
N ILE A 243 5.94 14.82 5.33
CA ILE A 243 5.44 15.17 6.67
C ILE A 243 4.30 14.23 7.08
N TYR A 244 3.25 14.13 6.27
CA TYR A 244 2.04 13.39 6.62
C TYR A 244 2.24 11.88 6.54
N LEU A 245 2.83 11.39 5.46
CA LEU A 245 3.09 9.96 5.30
C LEU A 245 4.35 9.52 6.06
N LYS A 246 4.29 8.28 6.54
CA LYS A 246 5.39 7.55 7.16
C LYS A 246 5.52 6.22 6.43
N PHE A 247 6.70 5.96 5.90
CA PHE A 247 6.94 4.79 5.04
C PHE A 247 7.73 3.68 5.74
N GLU A 248 8.35 3.99 6.88
CA GLU A 248 9.08 3.01 7.68
C GLU A 248 8.11 2.10 8.44
N ILE A 249 8.42 0.80 8.46
CA ILE A 249 7.66 -0.22 9.18
C ILE A 249 8.55 -0.83 10.26
N GLY A 250 8.38 -0.38 11.48
CA GLY A 250 9.01 -0.94 12.67
C GLY A 250 8.01 -1.62 13.61
N GLU A 251 8.44 -1.95 14.82
CA GLU A 251 7.59 -2.68 15.76
C GLU A 251 6.32 -1.92 16.17
N ARG A 252 6.39 -0.57 16.28
CA ARG A 252 5.19 0.24 16.58
C ARG A 252 4.14 0.16 15.49
N GLN A 253 4.55 0.10 14.22
CA GLN A 253 3.66 -0.08 13.07
C GLN A 253 3.07 -1.48 13.05
N LEU A 254 3.87 -2.51 13.34
CA LEU A 254 3.38 -3.88 13.45
C LEU A 254 2.40 -4.05 14.62
N GLN A 255 2.65 -3.40 15.75
CA GLN A 255 1.71 -3.33 16.88
C GLN A 255 0.39 -2.67 16.48
N ALA A 256 0.46 -1.55 15.73
CA ALA A 256 -0.71 -0.85 15.24
C ALA A 256 -1.55 -1.73 14.29
N ILE A 257 -0.90 -2.49 13.41
CA ILE A 257 -1.59 -3.43 12.51
C ILE A 257 -2.31 -4.52 13.31
N ARG A 258 -1.64 -5.11 14.32
CA ARG A 258 -2.27 -6.14 15.19
C ARG A 258 -3.52 -5.58 15.86
N LEU A 259 -3.39 -4.41 16.51
CA LEU A 259 -4.54 -3.76 17.17
C LEU A 259 -5.66 -3.43 16.17
N PHE A 260 -5.32 -2.92 14.99
CA PHE A 260 -6.32 -2.62 13.96
C PHE A 260 -7.09 -3.87 13.52
N HIS A 261 -6.41 -4.98 13.29
CA HIS A 261 -7.06 -6.25 12.94
C HIS A 261 -7.96 -6.76 14.07
N GLU A 262 -7.54 -6.68 15.33
CA GLU A 262 -8.36 -7.05 16.48
C GLU A 262 -9.63 -6.20 16.58
N LEU A 263 -9.51 -4.88 16.40
CA LEU A 263 -10.65 -3.97 16.43
C LEU A 263 -11.58 -4.17 15.22
N ALA A 264 -11.02 -4.43 14.05
CA ALA A 264 -11.78 -4.74 12.85
C ALA A 264 -12.57 -6.06 13.00
N ALA A 265 -11.99 -7.06 13.67
CA ALA A 265 -12.69 -8.31 14.00
C ALA A 265 -13.83 -8.05 15.00
N LYS A 266 -13.61 -7.25 16.05
CA LYS A 266 -14.65 -6.85 17.01
C LYS A 266 -15.82 -6.10 16.36
N CYS A 267 -15.54 -5.31 15.31
CA CYS A 267 -16.55 -4.59 14.53
C CYS A 267 -17.20 -5.44 13.42
N GLY A 268 -16.86 -6.72 13.30
CA GLY A 268 -17.40 -7.60 12.26
C GLY A 268 -16.93 -7.30 10.82
N VAL A 269 -15.83 -6.54 10.67
CA VAL A 269 -15.25 -6.19 9.36
C VAL A 269 -14.48 -7.38 8.76
N ILE A 270 -13.86 -8.18 9.61
CA ILE A 270 -13.15 -9.41 9.28
C ILE A 270 -13.58 -10.53 10.22
N LEU A 271 -13.18 -11.77 9.91
CA LEU A 271 -13.44 -12.92 10.76
C LEU A 271 -12.78 -12.76 12.14
N SER A 272 -13.45 -13.25 13.18
CA SER A 272 -12.94 -13.28 14.56
C SER A 272 -12.59 -14.72 14.96
N PRO A 273 -11.43 -14.97 15.60
CA PRO A 273 -10.38 -14.00 15.90
C PRO A 273 -9.60 -13.56 14.67
N ALA A 274 -9.01 -12.35 14.73
CA ALA A 274 -8.09 -11.89 13.69
C ALA A 274 -6.90 -12.83 13.58
N ARG A 275 -6.49 -13.13 12.35
CA ARG A 275 -5.32 -13.98 12.10
C ARG A 275 -4.03 -13.25 12.55
N PRO A 276 -3.10 -13.95 13.23
CA PRO A 276 -1.83 -13.36 13.65
C PRO A 276 -1.00 -12.89 12.44
N LEU A 277 -0.20 -11.85 12.66
CA LEU A 277 0.76 -11.41 11.65
C LEU A 277 1.90 -12.40 11.56
N GLU A 278 2.18 -12.85 10.37
CA GLU A 278 3.36 -13.63 10.07
C GLU A 278 4.33 -12.75 9.29
N ILE A 279 5.56 -12.70 9.76
CA ILE A 279 6.62 -11.90 9.16
C ILE A 279 7.47 -12.81 8.27
N TYR A 280 7.85 -12.30 7.10
CA TYR A 280 8.75 -13.00 6.21
C TYR A 280 10.09 -13.24 6.91
N SER A 281 10.53 -14.49 6.90
CA SER A 281 11.86 -14.92 7.32
C SER A 281 12.47 -15.78 6.22
N LYS A 282 13.74 -15.54 5.92
CA LYS A 282 14.51 -16.43 5.03
C LYS A 282 14.66 -17.81 5.64
#